data_ce1fde6be8d41ab46d861e17fba63af0
#
_entry.id   ce1fde6be8d41ab46d861e17fba63af0
#
_cell.length_a   1.000
_cell.length_b   1.000
_cell.length_c   1.000
_cell.angle_alpha   90.00
_cell.angle_beta   90.00
_cell.angle_gamma   90.00
#
_symmetry.space_group_name_H-M   'P 1'
#
loop_
_entity.id
_entity.type
_entity.pdbx_description
1 polymer ?
#
loop_
_entity_poly.entity_id
_entity_poly.type
_entity_poly.pdbx_seq_one_letter_code
_entity_poly.pdbx_strand_id
1 'polypeptide(L)'
;MADLRLLIIAADPLARAGLVTLLDEQPGLEIAGQVDGGDSLADDLDVFEPDLLVVDLGWEPEEGLAILDDLALESQEGGLAAVALAPDEQSAAAAWAAGARALLPRAISGEGLTAAIQAVAQGLAVIDPELLSSESLSFGWPADPAQAAGLAEALTPRELEVLQLLAEGLANKAIAQRLAISEHTVKFHVNAIMSKLGAQSRTAAVVQATRLGLIML
;
A
#
# COMPACT_ATOMS: atom_id res chain seq x y z
N MET A 1 27.12 11.24 -3.59
CA MET A 1 25.66 11.20 -3.67
C MET A 1 25.19 11.12 -2.23
N ALA A 2 24.10 11.77 -1.85
CA ALA A 2 23.56 11.56 -0.52
C ALA A 2 23.07 10.11 -0.42
N ASP A 3 23.20 9.50 0.76
CA ASP A 3 22.69 8.16 1.00
C ASP A 3 21.15 8.20 1.05
N LEU A 4 20.51 7.15 0.56
CA LEU A 4 19.06 7.01 0.51
C LEU A 4 18.53 6.71 1.91
N ARG A 5 17.67 7.56 2.44
CA ARG A 5 17.13 7.44 3.80
C ARG A 5 15.94 6.46 3.83
N LEU A 6 16.08 5.41 4.62
CA LEU A 6 15.10 4.34 4.74
C LEU A 6 14.39 4.37 6.08
N LEU A 7 13.08 4.23 6.07
CA LEU A 7 12.30 3.88 7.26
C LEU A 7 11.90 2.41 7.18
N ILE A 8 12.28 1.62 8.18
CA ILE A 8 11.93 0.19 8.28
C ILE A 8 10.68 0.06 9.13
N ILE A 9 9.66 -0.56 8.57
CA ILE A 9 8.37 -0.79 9.20
C ILE A 9 8.15 -2.30 9.32
N ALA A 10 8.07 -2.81 10.54
CA ALA A 10 7.77 -4.21 10.82
C ALA A 10 7.18 -4.37 12.22
N ALA A 11 6.05 -5.03 12.35
CA ALA A 11 5.41 -5.30 13.64
C ALA A 11 6.28 -6.23 14.52
N ASP A 12 6.90 -7.24 13.93
CA ASP A 12 7.80 -8.16 14.63
C ASP A 12 9.16 -7.50 14.94
N PRO A 13 9.53 -7.33 16.23
CA PRO A 13 10.80 -6.73 16.61
C PRO A 13 12.04 -7.49 16.10
N LEU A 14 11.95 -8.83 15.94
CA LEU A 14 13.06 -9.64 15.45
C LEU A 14 13.27 -9.43 13.95
N ALA A 15 12.18 -9.39 13.18
CA ALA A 15 12.23 -9.07 11.75
C ALA A 15 12.80 -7.67 11.54
N ARG A 16 12.34 -6.69 12.34
CA ARG A 16 12.82 -5.31 12.31
C ARG A 16 14.32 -5.21 12.56
N ALA A 17 14.83 -5.85 13.63
CA ALA A 17 16.26 -5.91 13.92
C ALA A 17 17.06 -6.64 12.83
N GLY A 18 16.49 -7.69 12.24
CA GLY A 18 17.08 -8.41 11.12
C GLY A 18 17.23 -7.54 9.87
N LEU A 19 16.21 -6.77 9.51
CA LEU A 19 16.26 -5.85 8.37
C LEU A 19 17.27 -4.74 8.58
N VAL A 20 17.34 -4.17 9.77
CA VAL A 20 18.39 -3.21 10.14
C VAL A 20 19.77 -3.82 9.91
N THR A 21 20.02 -5.01 10.44
CA THR A 21 21.33 -5.70 10.28
C THR A 21 21.67 -5.99 8.82
N LEU A 22 20.67 -6.34 7.99
CA LEU A 22 20.89 -6.61 6.57
C LEU A 22 21.23 -5.36 5.75
N LEU A 23 20.74 -4.19 6.16
CA LEU A 23 20.84 -2.95 5.40
C LEU A 23 21.90 -1.97 5.93
N ASP A 24 22.29 -2.06 7.20
CA ASP A 24 23.18 -1.10 7.87
C ASP A 24 24.60 -1.02 7.25
N GLU A 25 25.08 -2.14 6.68
CA GLU A 25 26.38 -2.19 6.01
C GLU A 25 26.32 -1.94 4.49
N GLN A 26 25.14 -1.65 3.95
CA GLN A 26 24.97 -1.52 2.51
C GLN A 26 25.32 -0.11 2.02
N PRO A 27 26.21 0.01 1.02
CA PRO A 27 26.66 1.31 0.54
C PRO A 27 25.54 2.11 -0.11
N GLY A 28 25.43 3.39 0.23
CA GLY A 28 24.46 4.31 -0.34
C GLY A 28 23.06 4.23 0.30
N LEU A 29 22.94 3.52 1.43
CA LEU A 29 21.71 3.45 2.23
C LEU A 29 21.97 3.99 3.64
N GLU A 30 21.03 4.72 4.19
CA GLU A 30 21.00 5.20 5.57
C GLU A 30 19.67 4.78 6.21
N ILE A 31 19.72 4.10 7.36
CA ILE A 31 18.51 3.77 8.12
C ILE A 31 18.14 5.00 8.96
N ALA A 32 17.17 5.78 8.50
CA ALA A 32 16.66 6.96 9.19
C ALA A 32 15.92 6.58 10.47
N GLY A 33 15.20 5.45 10.46
CA GLY A 33 14.45 4.96 11.61
C GLY A 33 13.90 3.56 11.43
N GLN A 34 13.31 3.03 12.52
CA GLN A 34 12.63 1.76 12.53
C GLN A 34 11.41 1.84 13.46
N VAL A 35 10.24 1.42 12.97
CA VAL A 35 8.97 1.53 13.67
C VAL A 35 8.15 0.24 13.53
N ASP A 36 7.14 0.07 14.38
CA ASP A 36 6.23 -1.08 14.30
C ASP A 36 5.04 -0.86 13.36
N GLY A 37 4.80 0.40 12.95
CA GLY A 37 3.69 0.74 12.05
C GLY A 37 2.37 1.00 12.77
N GLY A 38 2.41 1.29 14.06
CA GLY A 38 1.22 1.63 14.85
C GLY A 38 0.64 3.02 14.56
N ASP A 39 -0.24 3.49 15.46
CA ASP A 39 -1.05 4.72 15.32
C ASP A 39 -0.23 6.02 15.11
N SER A 40 1.09 6.00 15.33
CA SER A 40 1.99 7.15 15.22
C SER A 40 2.74 7.25 13.89
N LEU A 41 2.41 6.42 12.89
CA LEU A 41 3.17 6.34 11.64
C LEU A 41 3.31 7.70 10.93
N ALA A 42 2.27 8.52 10.91
CA ALA A 42 2.33 9.86 10.30
C ALA A 42 3.35 10.77 11.03
N ASP A 43 3.36 10.73 12.37
CA ASP A 43 4.35 11.48 13.18
C ASP A 43 5.78 10.95 12.93
N ASP A 44 5.93 9.62 12.77
CA ASP A 44 7.21 8.98 12.47
C ASP A 44 7.74 9.39 11.09
N LEU A 45 6.89 9.48 10.08
CA LEU A 45 7.26 9.96 8.75
C LEU A 45 7.76 11.40 8.79
N ASP A 46 7.10 12.27 9.55
CA ASP A 46 7.50 13.67 9.73
C ASP A 46 8.85 13.79 10.48
N VAL A 47 9.11 12.89 11.45
CA VAL A 47 10.34 12.90 12.25
C VAL A 47 11.52 12.34 11.47
N PHE A 48 11.33 11.23 10.77
CA PHE A 48 12.44 10.52 10.08
C PHE A 48 12.71 11.05 8.68
N GLU A 49 11.74 11.71 8.04
CA GLU A 49 11.83 12.23 6.67
C GLU A 49 12.49 11.23 5.71
N PRO A 50 11.95 10.00 5.56
CA PRO A 50 12.54 8.97 4.71
C PRO A 50 12.35 9.27 3.23
N ASP A 51 13.27 8.79 2.39
CA ASP A 51 13.12 8.80 0.93
C ASP A 51 12.35 7.57 0.43
N LEU A 52 12.38 6.45 1.21
CA LEU A 52 11.76 5.19 0.84
C LEU A 52 11.42 4.36 2.09
N LEU A 53 10.36 3.56 1.98
CA LEU A 53 9.89 2.68 3.03
C LEU A 53 10.23 1.22 2.73
N VAL A 54 10.64 0.48 3.75
CA VAL A 54 10.77 -0.99 3.71
C VAL A 54 9.76 -1.57 4.68
N VAL A 55 8.72 -2.21 4.16
CA VAL A 55 7.59 -2.73 4.94
C VAL A 55 7.62 -4.25 4.97
N ASP A 56 7.85 -4.85 6.12
CA ASP A 56 7.66 -6.28 6.31
C ASP A 56 6.20 -6.57 6.66
N LEU A 57 5.51 -7.28 5.77
CA LEU A 57 4.10 -7.65 5.99
C LEU A 57 3.91 -8.70 7.09
N GLY A 58 5.00 -9.32 7.55
CA GLY A 58 4.91 -10.35 8.59
C GLY A 58 4.33 -11.66 8.08
N TRP A 59 3.88 -12.51 9.02
CA TRP A 59 3.14 -13.74 8.73
C TRP A 59 1.63 -13.55 8.81
N GLU A 60 1.19 -12.44 9.43
CA GLU A 60 -0.20 -11.96 9.49
C GLU A 60 -0.24 -10.62 8.75
N PRO A 61 -0.44 -10.63 7.41
CA PRO A 61 -0.17 -9.46 6.56
C PRO A 61 -1.19 -8.31 6.69
N GLU A 62 -2.31 -8.53 7.41
CA GLU A 62 -3.39 -7.53 7.50
C GLU A 62 -2.91 -6.19 8.06
N GLU A 63 -2.04 -6.20 9.09
CA GLU A 63 -1.49 -4.96 9.68
C GLU A 63 -0.55 -4.25 8.70
N GLY A 64 0.37 -4.99 8.07
CA GLY A 64 1.29 -4.44 7.08
C GLY A 64 0.60 -3.90 5.82
N LEU A 65 -0.48 -4.54 5.39
CA LEU A 65 -1.29 -4.07 4.27
C LEU A 65 -2.07 -2.80 4.63
N ALA A 66 -2.60 -2.70 5.85
CA ALA A 66 -3.26 -1.48 6.32
C ALA A 66 -2.30 -0.28 6.29
N ILE A 67 -1.04 -0.49 6.67
CA ILE A 67 0.01 0.53 6.59
C ILE A 67 0.22 1.01 5.14
N LEU A 68 0.31 0.08 4.18
CA LEU A 68 0.48 0.43 2.77
C LEU A 68 -0.74 1.17 2.22
N ASP A 69 -1.95 0.76 2.59
CA ASP A 69 -3.19 1.44 2.23
C ASP A 69 -3.20 2.88 2.80
N ASP A 70 -2.84 3.08 4.06
CA ASP A 70 -2.77 4.40 4.69
C ASP A 70 -1.74 5.31 3.98
N LEU A 71 -0.57 4.77 3.65
CA LEU A 71 0.48 5.49 2.92
C LEU A 71 0.08 5.87 1.48
N ALA A 72 -0.62 4.97 0.77
CA ALA A 72 -1.12 5.26 -0.57
C ALA A 72 -2.09 6.43 -0.59
N LEU A 73 -2.77 6.64 0.51
CA LEU A 73 -3.79 7.65 0.68
C LEU A 73 -3.21 9.03 1.01
N GLU A 74 -2.12 9.12 1.74
CA GLU A 74 -1.42 10.38 2.02
C GLU A 74 -0.65 10.89 0.80
N SER A 75 -0.47 10.05 -0.22
CA SER A 75 0.43 10.23 -1.35
C SER A 75 -0.24 10.75 -2.62
N GLN A 76 -1.07 11.79 -2.56
CA GLN A 76 -1.74 12.34 -3.75
C GLN A 76 -0.82 13.08 -4.76
N GLU A 77 0.41 13.45 -4.38
CA GLU A 77 1.39 14.06 -5.31
C GLU A 77 2.82 13.61 -4.99
N GLY A 78 3.23 12.43 -5.48
CA GLY A 78 4.63 11.98 -5.38
C GLY A 78 4.97 11.27 -4.07
N GLY A 79 4.08 10.40 -3.59
CA GLY A 79 4.24 9.71 -2.33
C GLY A 79 5.46 8.84 -2.19
N LEU A 80 5.83 8.56 -0.94
CA LEU A 80 6.95 7.71 -0.58
C LEU A 80 6.78 6.32 -1.22
N ALA A 81 7.80 5.90 -1.94
CA ALA A 81 7.81 4.56 -2.52
C ALA A 81 8.01 3.50 -1.43
N ALA A 82 7.25 2.42 -1.49
CA ALA A 82 7.36 1.31 -0.55
C ALA A 82 7.88 0.04 -1.22
N VAL A 83 8.83 -0.61 -0.55
CA VAL A 83 9.31 -1.97 -0.81
C VAL A 83 8.63 -2.89 0.18
N ALA A 84 7.79 -3.81 -0.27
CA ALA A 84 7.06 -4.75 0.57
C ALA A 84 7.74 -6.12 0.59
N LEU A 85 7.94 -6.67 1.78
CA LEU A 85 8.38 -8.04 1.99
C LEU A 85 7.16 -8.91 2.31
N ALA A 86 6.78 -9.78 1.37
CA ALA A 86 5.58 -10.58 1.44
C ALA A 86 5.88 -12.03 1.81
N PRO A 87 5.02 -12.68 2.64
CA PRO A 87 5.16 -14.09 2.97
C PRO A 87 4.68 -15.02 1.83
N ASP A 88 3.80 -14.54 0.96
CA ASP A 88 3.17 -15.31 -0.11
C ASP A 88 2.67 -14.41 -1.26
N GLU A 89 2.22 -15.04 -2.36
CA GLU A 89 1.71 -14.36 -3.54
C GLU A 89 0.45 -13.52 -3.28
N GLN A 90 -0.44 -14.00 -2.41
CA GLN A 90 -1.70 -13.30 -2.12
C GLN A 90 -1.42 -11.97 -1.42
N SER A 91 -0.53 -12.00 -0.43
CA SER A 91 -0.09 -10.81 0.29
C SER A 91 0.68 -9.85 -0.62
N ALA A 92 1.51 -10.39 -1.54
CA ALA A 92 2.22 -9.60 -2.53
C ALA A 92 1.24 -8.89 -3.49
N ALA A 93 0.22 -9.60 -3.99
CA ALA A 93 -0.80 -9.01 -4.85
C ALA A 93 -1.58 -7.89 -4.15
N ALA A 94 -1.92 -8.09 -2.86
CA ALA A 94 -2.58 -7.08 -2.05
C ALA A 94 -1.68 -5.85 -1.82
N ALA A 95 -0.39 -6.05 -1.51
CA ALA A 95 0.57 -4.97 -1.34
C ALA A 95 0.79 -4.17 -2.63
N TRP A 96 0.77 -4.84 -3.79
CA TRP A 96 0.81 -4.17 -5.08
C TRP A 96 -0.40 -3.27 -5.29
N ALA A 97 -1.60 -3.80 -5.02
CA ALA A 97 -2.84 -3.04 -5.12
C ALA A 97 -2.87 -1.85 -4.15
N ALA A 98 -2.21 -1.97 -3.00
CA ALA A 98 -2.00 -0.90 -2.03
C ALA A 98 -0.88 0.09 -2.40
N GLY A 99 -0.22 -0.07 -3.57
CA GLY A 99 0.73 0.90 -4.12
C GLY A 99 2.20 0.61 -3.84
N ALA A 100 2.57 -0.55 -3.31
CA ALA A 100 3.97 -0.94 -3.18
C ALA A 100 4.67 -0.93 -4.56
N ARG A 101 5.93 -0.51 -4.60
CA ARG A 101 6.74 -0.43 -5.82
C ARG A 101 7.72 -1.60 -5.96
N ALA A 102 7.98 -2.31 -4.88
CA ALA A 102 8.67 -3.59 -4.95
C ALA A 102 7.96 -4.64 -4.12
N LEU A 103 7.93 -5.87 -4.64
CA LEU A 103 7.41 -7.06 -4.00
C LEU A 103 8.50 -8.10 -3.93
N LEU A 104 8.93 -8.44 -2.74
CA LEU A 104 10.05 -9.34 -2.48
C LEU A 104 9.65 -10.40 -1.45
N PRO A 105 10.18 -11.63 -1.53
CA PRO A 105 9.96 -12.61 -0.48
C PRO A 105 10.71 -12.21 0.80
N ARG A 106 10.15 -12.54 1.95
CA ARG A 106 10.79 -12.28 3.25
C ARG A 106 12.17 -12.95 3.42
N ALA A 107 12.45 -13.98 2.61
CA ALA A 107 13.73 -14.68 2.60
C ALA A 107 14.78 -14.04 1.66
N ILE A 108 14.53 -12.83 1.14
CA ILE A 108 15.45 -12.11 0.27
C ILE A 108 16.81 -11.86 0.95
N SER A 109 17.91 -11.93 0.18
CA SER A 109 19.23 -11.56 0.67
C SER A 109 19.39 -10.04 0.83
N GLY A 110 20.34 -9.59 1.67
CA GLY A 110 20.63 -8.16 1.81
C GLY A 110 21.03 -7.50 0.48
N GLU A 111 21.81 -8.20 -0.36
CA GLU A 111 22.19 -7.71 -1.70
C GLU A 111 20.97 -7.55 -2.61
N GLY A 112 20.06 -8.54 -2.61
CA GLY A 112 18.82 -8.50 -3.41
C GLY A 112 17.90 -7.37 -2.96
N LEU A 113 17.72 -7.21 -1.66
CA LEU A 113 16.93 -6.13 -1.07
C LEU A 113 17.52 -4.75 -1.42
N THR A 114 18.82 -4.60 -1.30
CA THR A 114 19.53 -3.36 -1.67
C THR A 114 19.36 -3.01 -3.15
N ALA A 115 19.51 -4.00 -4.03
CA ALA A 115 19.31 -3.79 -5.47
C ALA A 115 17.87 -3.36 -5.79
N ALA A 116 16.88 -3.95 -5.14
CA ALA A 116 15.47 -3.58 -5.30
C ALA A 116 15.20 -2.15 -4.78
N ILE A 117 15.71 -1.79 -3.60
CA ILE A 117 15.61 -0.44 -3.03
C ILE A 117 16.19 0.59 -4.00
N GLN A 118 17.38 0.35 -4.53
CA GLN A 118 18.03 1.24 -5.48
C GLN A 118 17.26 1.39 -6.79
N ALA A 119 16.67 0.31 -7.29
CA ALA A 119 15.83 0.34 -8.48
C ALA A 119 14.54 1.14 -8.26
N VAL A 120 13.88 0.95 -7.11
CA VAL A 120 12.68 1.70 -6.73
C VAL A 120 12.99 3.19 -6.57
N ALA A 121 14.13 3.54 -5.98
CA ALA A 121 14.58 4.94 -5.88
C ALA A 121 14.81 5.61 -7.25
N GLN A 122 15.05 4.82 -8.30
CA GLN A 122 15.14 5.31 -9.68
C GLN A 122 13.78 5.35 -10.39
N GLY A 123 12.68 5.05 -9.70
CA GLY A 123 11.33 5.04 -10.25
C GLY A 123 10.94 3.73 -10.96
N LEU A 124 11.75 2.68 -10.81
CA LEU A 124 11.43 1.36 -11.34
C LEU A 124 10.51 0.59 -10.39
N ALA A 125 9.77 -0.36 -10.92
CA ALA A 125 9.07 -1.36 -10.13
C ALA A 125 9.82 -2.69 -10.16
N VAL A 126 9.86 -3.38 -9.03
CA VAL A 126 10.59 -4.64 -8.87
C VAL A 126 9.66 -5.70 -8.30
N ILE A 127 9.58 -6.84 -8.96
CA ILE A 127 8.83 -7.99 -8.43
C ILE A 127 9.69 -9.23 -8.52
N ASP A 128 9.77 -9.95 -7.41
CA ASP A 128 10.40 -11.25 -7.41
C ASP A 128 9.52 -12.26 -8.16
N PRO A 129 10.07 -13.02 -9.11
CA PRO A 129 9.30 -14.00 -9.87
C PRO A 129 8.61 -15.09 -9.03
N GLU A 130 9.11 -15.38 -7.84
CA GLU A 130 8.48 -16.35 -6.91
C GLU A 130 7.13 -15.86 -6.36
N LEU A 131 6.91 -14.55 -6.39
CA LEU A 131 5.65 -13.92 -5.96
C LEU A 131 4.68 -13.65 -7.13
N LEU A 132 5.03 -14.10 -8.33
CA LEU A 132 4.21 -13.99 -9.54
C LEU A 132 3.62 -15.34 -9.92
N SER A 133 2.34 -15.56 -9.68
CA SER A 133 1.63 -16.67 -10.30
C SER A 133 1.15 -16.32 -11.72
N SER A 134 0.81 -17.34 -12.49
CA SER A 134 0.20 -17.16 -13.83
C SER A 134 -1.15 -16.44 -13.76
N GLU A 135 -1.81 -16.48 -12.61
CA GLU A 135 -3.07 -15.77 -12.34
C GLU A 135 -2.81 -14.31 -11.94
N SER A 136 -1.72 -14.04 -11.21
CA SER A 136 -1.30 -12.69 -10.82
C SER A 136 -0.94 -11.81 -12.02
N LEU A 137 -0.42 -12.38 -13.10
CA LEU A 137 -0.18 -11.69 -14.37
C LEU A 137 -1.48 -11.25 -15.07
N SER A 138 -2.62 -11.83 -14.68
CA SER A 138 -3.96 -11.45 -15.16
C SER A 138 -4.57 -10.28 -14.37
N PHE A 139 -4.04 -9.96 -13.20
CA PHE A 139 -4.41 -8.78 -12.43
C PHE A 139 -3.68 -7.56 -13.00
N GLY A 140 -4.15 -7.09 -14.17
CA GLY A 140 -3.95 -5.74 -14.66
C GLY A 140 -2.62 -5.07 -14.28
N TRP A 141 -1.48 -5.70 -14.59
CA TRP A 141 -0.23 -4.95 -14.68
C TRP A 141 -0.50 -3.80 -15.66
N PRO A 142 -0.35 -2.53 -15.26
CA PRO A 142 -0.45 -1.43 -16.22
C PRO A 142 0.68 -1.64 -17.24
N ALA A 143 0.34 -2.15 -18.40
CA ALA A 143 1.27 -2.40 -19.49
C ALA A 143 1.92 -1.11 -20.02
N ASP A 144 1.46 0.06 -19.53
CA ASP A 144 1.99 1.39 -19.87
C ASP A 144 1.60 2.39 -18.77
N PRO A 145 2.57 3.06 -18.09
CA PRO A 145 2.27 4.13 -17.16
C PRO A 145 1.50 5.29 -17.79
N ALA A 146 1.51 5.45 -19.13
CA ALA A 146 0.70 6.42 -19.83
C ALA A 146 -0.77 6.01 -20.01
N GLN A 147 -1.10 4.72 -19.88
CA GLN A 147 -2.49 4.22 -19.90
C GLN A 147 -3.15 4.25 -18.51
N ALA A 148 -2.38 4.31 -17.43
CA ALA A 148 -2.90 4.47 -16.07
C ALA A 148 -3.59 5.83 -15.86
N ALA A 149 -3.25 6.84 -16.65
CA ALA A 149 -3.85 8.19 -16.56
C ALA A 149 -5.24 8.34 -17.21
N GLY A 150 -5.80 7.29 -17.81
CA GLY A 150 -7.06 7.34 -18.56
C GLY A 150 -8.13 6.31 -18.18
N LEU A 151 -7.80 5.36 -17.32
CA LEU A 151 -8.78 4.41 -16.78
C LEU A 151 -9.14 4.86 -15.36
N ALA A 152 -10.41 5.08 -15.11
CA ALA A 152 -10.92 5.27 -13.75
C ALA A 152 -10.30 4.17 -12.86
N GLU A 153 -9.53 4.57 -11.85
CA GLU A 153 -8.85 3.66 -10.93
C GLU A 153 -9.86 2.64 -10.41
N ALA A 154 -9.54 1.36 -10.57
CA ALA A 154 -10.41 0.31 -10.06
C ALA A 154 -10.51 0.44 -8.53
N LEU A 155 -11.73 0.29 -8.01
CA LEU A 155 -11.94 0.28 -6.57
C LEU A 155 -11.26 -0.96 -5.97
N THR A 156 -10.55 -0.77 -4.86
CA THR A 156 -9.98 -1.88 -4.09
C THR A 156 -11.11 -2.76 -3.49
N PRO A 157 -10.84 -4.01 -3.11
CA PRO A 157 -11.82 -4.85 -2.41
C PRO A 157 -12.44 -4.16 -1.20
N ARG A 158 -11.63 -3.42 -0.42
CA ARG A 158 -12.09 -2.69 0.75
C ARG A 158 -12.99 -1.50 0.41
N GLU A 159 -12.67 -0.77 -0.64
CA GLU A 159 -13.52 0.30 -1.17
C GLU A 159 -14.84 -0.23 -1.70
N LEU A 160 -14.85 -1.41 -2.33
CA LEU A 160 -16.09 -2.07 -2.76
C LEU A 160 -16.98 -2.46 -1.56
N GLU A 161 -16.40 -2.98 -0.47
CA GLU A 161 -17.16 -3.27 0.76
C GLU A 161 -17.76 -1.99 1.35
N VAL A 162 -16.96 -0.92 1.46
CA VAL A 162 -17.43 0.38 1.95
C VAL A 162 -18.53 0.92 1.01
N LEU A 163 -18.34 0.83 -0.30
CA LEU A 163 -19.30 1.28 -1.31
C LEU A 163 -20.64 0.52 -1.25
N GLN A 164 -20.62 -0.79 -1.00
CA GLN A 164 -21.83 -1.58 -0.78
C GLN A 164 -22.62 -1.08 0.43
N LEU A 165 -21.91 -0.82 1.54
CA LEU A 165 -22.53 -0.30 2.76
C LEU A 165 -23.02 1.15 2.60
N LEU A 166 -22.36 1.95 1.74
CA LEU A 166 -22.83 3.27 1.34
C LEU A 166 -24.14 3.16 0.53
N ALA A 167 -24.23 2.17 -0.35
CA ALA A 167 -25.44 1.91 -1.15
C ALA A 167 -26.64 1.45 -0.29
N GLU A 168 -26.37 0.73 0.80
CA GLU A 168 -27.36 0.41 1.84
C GLU A 168 -27.80 1.65 2.65
N GLY A 169 -27.17 2.81 2.46
CA GLY A 169 -27.50 4.06 3.14
C GLY A 169 -26.88 4.21 4.54
N LEU A 170 -25.92 3.36 4.93
CA LEU A 170 -25.31 3.41 6.26
C LEU A 170 -24.46 4.68 6.43
N ALA A 171 -24.53 5.27 7.63
CA ALA A 171 -23.63 6.35 8.01
C ALA A 171 -22.22 5.81 8.33
N ASN A 172 -21.18 6.64 8.20
CA ASN A 172 -19.78 6.23 8.43
C ASN A 172 -19.56 5.52 9.76
N LYS A 173 -20.23 5.98 10.84
CA LYS A 173 -20.17 5.32 12.15
C LYS A 173 -20.71 3.88 12.13
N ALA A 174 -21.76 3.62 11.38
CA ALA A 174 -22.34 2.26 11.23
C ALA A 174 -21.45 1.38 10.35
N ILE A 175 -20.86 1.94 9.30
CA ILE A 175 -19.87 1.26 8.46
C ILE A 175 -18.63 0.89 9.27
N ALA A 176 -18.10 1.82 10.05
CA ALA A 176 -16.96 1.61 10.93
C ALA A 176 -17.18 0.43 11.89
N GLN A 177 -18.35 0.36 12.52
CA GLN A 177 -18.73 -0.74 13.42
C GLN A 177 -18.84 -2.08 12.68
N ARG A 178 -19.42 -2.07 11.46
CA ARG A 178 -19.65 -3.29 10.68
C ARG A 178 -18.35 -3.87 10.12
N LEU A 179 -17.38 -3.01 9.79
CA LEU A 179 -16.09 -3.38 9.22
C LEU A 179 -14.96 -3.46 10.26
N ALA A 180 -15.26 -3.21 11.55
CA ALA A 180 -14.32 -3.19 12.66
C ALA A 180 -13.11 -2.22 12.44
N ILE A 181 -13.37 -1.04 11.86
CA ILE A 181 -12.38 0.02 11.62
C ILE A 181 -12.82 1.35 12.25
N SER A 182 -11.96 2.36 12.26
CA SER A 182 -12.30 3.68 12.77
C SER A 182 -13.27 4.44 11.86
N GLU A 183 -14.07 5.37 12.41
CA GLU A 183 -14.91 6.25 11.59
C GLU A 183 -14.06 7.14 10.65
N HIS A 184 -12.85 7.46 11.08
CA HIS A 184 -11.90 8.23 10.29
C HIS A 184 -11.47 7.44 9.06
N THR A 185 -11.11 6.16 9.22
CA THR A 185 -10.78 5.24 8.12
C THR A 185 -11.93 5.11 7.12
N VAL A 186 -13.20 5.04 7.61
CA VAL A 186 -14.36 5.02 6.69
C VAL A 186 -14.46 6.31 5.89
N LYS A 187 -14.31 7.49 6.53
CA LYS A 187 -14.32 8.78 5.82
C LYS A 187 -13.30 8.81 4.70
N PHE A 188 -12.17 8.21 4.96
CA PHE A 188 -11.06 8.10 4.06
C PHE A 188 -11.43 7.25 2.83
N HIS A 189 -11.88 6.01 3.02
CA HIS A 189 -12.36 5.17 1.92
C HIS A 189 -13.48 5.84 1.10
N VAL A 190 -14.39 6.56 1.76
CA VAL A 190 -15.45 7.32 1.06
C VAL A 190 -14.88 8.39 0.15
N ASN A 191 -13.86 9.11 0.59
CA ASN A 191 -13.20 10.14 -0.23
C ASN A 191 -12.45 9.50 -1.41
N ALA A 192 -11.72 8.41 -1.18
CA ALA A 192 -11.04 7.66 -2.24
C ALA A 192 -12.04 7.14 -3.29
N ILE A 193 -13.14 6.53 -2.85
CA ILE A 193 -14.23 6.08 -3.75
C ILE A 193 -14.77 7.25 -4.58
N MET A 194 -15.05 8.38 -3.94
CA MET A 194 -15.55 9.57 -4.66
C MET A 194 -14.55 10.08 -5.69
N SER A 195 -13.26 10.13 -5.34
CA SER A 195 -12.19 10.53 -6.27
C SER A 195 -12.10 9.59 -7.46
N LYS A 196 -11.99 8.27 -7.21
CA LYS A 196 -11.87 7.23 -8.24
C LYS A 196 -13.07 7.17 -9.18
N LEU A 197 -14.27 7.44 -8.67
CA LEU A 197 -15.50 7.48 -9.46
C LEU A 197 -15.80 8.86 -10.07
N GLY A 198 -14.96 9.88 -9.83
CA GLY A 198 -15.22 11.24 -10.27
C GLY A 198 -16.49 11.84 -9.69
N ALA A 199 -16.89 11.43 -8.48
CA ALA A 199 -18.15 11.77 -7.86
C ALA A 199 -17.97 12.94 -6.87
N GLN A 200 -18.84 13.96 -6.94
CA GLN A 200 -18.80 15.11 -6.04
C GLN A 200 -19.62 14.93 -4.75
N SER A 201 -20.22 13.77 -4.56
CA SER A 201 -20.98 13.41 -3.35
C SER A 201 -21.08 11.90 -3.19
N ARG A 202 -21.32 11.43 -1.94
CA ARG A 202 -21.52 10.01 -1.65
C ARG A 202 -22.68 9.39 -2.47
N THR A 203 -23.76 10.14 -2.68
CA THR A 203 -24.91 9.70 -3.49
C THR A 203 -24.52 9.60 -4.97
N ALA A 204 -23.76 10.55 -5.47
CA ALA A 204 -23.24 10.51 -6.83
C ALA A 204 -22.29 9.31 -7.03
N ALA A 205 -21.46 8.98 -6.03
CA ALA A 205 -20.60 7.80 -6.07
C ALA A 205 -21.38 6.50 -6.18
N VAL A 206 -22.44 6.33 -5.38
CA VAL A 206 -23.33 5.16 -5.44
C VAL A 206 -24.02 5.05 -6.80
N VAL A 207 -24.57 6.15 -7.33
CA VAL A 207 -25.22 6.18 -8.65
C VAL A 207 -24.23 5.82 -9.76
N GLN A 208 -23.02 6.37 -9.72
CA GLN A 208 -21.98 6.09 -10.71
C GLN A 208 -21.55 4.62 -10.65
N ALA A 209 -21.34 4.08 -9.45
CA ALA A 209 -20.98 2.68 -9.23
C ALA A 209 -22.05 1.71 -9.75
N THR A 210 -23.34 2.03 -9.54
CA THR A 210 -24.45 1.24 -10.07
C THR A 210 -24.49 1.27 -11.61
N ARG A 211 -24.23 2.45 -12.22
CA ARG A 211 -24.16 2.58 -13.69
C ARG A 211 -22.99 1.79 -14.29
N LEU A 212 -21.88 1.69 -13.58
CA LEU A 212 -20.68 0.92 -13.99
C LEU A 212 -20.83 -0.58 -13.69
N GLY A 213 -21.90 -1.01 -13.05
CA GLY A 213 -22.14 -2.42 -12.69
C GLY A 213 -21.27 -2.92 -11.54
N LEU A 214 -20.63 -2.01 -10.77
CA LEU A 214 -19.76 -2.34 -9.64
C LEU A 214 -20.56 -2.82 -8.42
N ILE A 215 -21.79 -2.33 -8.27
CA ILE A 215 -22.75 -2.73 -7.23
C ILE A 215 -24.16 -2.85 -7.82
N MET A 216 -24.98 -3.69 -7.18
CA MET A 216 -26.42 -3.79 -7.46
C MET A 216 -27.18 -3.24 -6.25
N LEU A 217 -28.21 -2.43 -6.51
CA LEU A 217 -29.14 -1.89 -5.51
C LEU A 217 -30.35 -2.82 -5.35
#